data_dde48cda52a19c835d950124263f0bda
#
_entry.id   dde48cda52a19c835d950124263f0bda
#
_cell.length_a   1.000
_cell.length_b   1.000
_cell.length_c   1.000
_cell.angle_alpha   90.00
_cell.angle_beta   90.00
_cell.angle_gamma   90.00
#
_symmetry.space_group_name_H-M   'P 1'
#
loop_
_entity.id
_entity.type
_entity.pdbx_description
1 polymer ?
#
loop_
_entity_poly.entity_id
_entity_poly.type
_entity_poly.pdbx_seq_one_letter_code
_entity_poly.pdbx_strand_id
1 'polypeptide(L)'
;MRAFHVLERGASHILAGKPCQDYAASIETEHHAIAVVADGHGSDCYFRSERGSHLAVEITIRVLQEFLSQTRDMCFLPKNDWQKQLASSIISQWNEAIEQDQLHEDFSEAEISVLNDSQMRRVLEGRWQFAYGTTLIAIVRTEQSFFGMHIGDGKCVCFDKDGKPSQPIPWDDDCFQNRTTSLCDSDALSRFRFVYQTENMPIAMFVASDGVDDTYATDERLYTFYSALRKTFQENPATAVHDLQAFLPQMSAKGSKDDISIAGILV
;
A
#
# COMPACT_ATOMS: atom_id res chain seq x y z
N MET A 1 -12.12 15.44 8.06
CA MET A 1 -11.59 14.09 7.80
C MET A 1 -10.36 13.88 8.66
N ARG A 2 -10.07 12.68 9.08
CA ARG A 2 -8.87 12.32 9.83
C ARG A 2 -8.15 11.17 9.12
N ALA A 3 -6.84 11.28 8.92
CA ALA A 3 -6.02 10.22 8.34
C ALA A 3 -5.02 9.70 9.38
N PHE A 4 -4.65 8.43 9.27
CA PHE A 4 -3.64 7.82 10.13
C PHE A 4 -2.90 6.71 9.38
N HIS A 5 -1.74 6.34 9.89
CA HIS A 5 -1.02 5.14 9.50
C HIS A 5 -0.28 4.54 10.70
N VAL A 6 -0.04 3.25 10.65
CA VAL A 6 0.76 2.47 11.60
C VAL A 6 1.56 1.42 10.86
N LEU A 7 2.71 1.05 11.40
CA LEU A 7 3.65 0.11 10.80
C LEU A 7 4.28 -0.74 11.90
N GLU A 8 4.38 -2.04 11.67
CA GLU A 8 5.02 -2.99 12.59
C GLU A 8 5.87 -3.99 11.81
N ARG A 9 7.13 -4.17 12.25
CA ARG A 9 8.01 -5.19 11.68
C ARG A 9 7.55 -6.58 12.10
N GLY A 10 7.44 -7.48 11.14
CA GLY A 10 6.99 -8.84 11.30
C GLY A 10 7.80 -9.66 12.29
N ALA A 11 7.11 -10.52 13.05
CA ALA A 11 7.78 -11.41 14.00
C ALA A 11 8.81 -12.33 13.32
N SER A 12 8.55 -12.78 12.09
CA SER A 12 9.50 -13.56 11.27
C SER A 12 10.70 -12.72 10.86
N HIS A 13 10.51 -11.45 10.49
CA HIS A 13 11.58 -10.53 10.12
C HIS A 13 12.47 -10.18 11.31
N ILE A 14 11.88 -9.99 12.50
CA ILE A 14 12.65 -9.78 13.75
C ILE A 14 13.55 -11.00 14.02
N LEU A 15 13.00 -12.23 13.91
CA LEU A 15 13.76 -13.46 14.14
C LEU A 15 14.88 -13.68 13.10
N ALA A 16 14.64 -13.30 11.85
CA ALA A 16 15.60 -13.41 10.76
C ALA A 16 16.60 -12.25 10.68
N GLY A 17 16.45 -11.19 11.50
CA GLY A 17 17.25 -9.96 11.42
C GLY A 17 17.01 -9.16 10.14
N LYS A 18 15.88 -9.39 9.42
CA LYS A 18 15.47 -8.64 8.22
C LYS A 18 14.85 -7.29 8.64
N PRO A 19 15.00 -6.22 7.85
CA PRO A 19 14.27 -4.96 8.10
C PRO A 19 12.75 -5.18 7.92
N CYS A 20 11.95 -4.17 8.29
CA CYS A 20 10.58 -4.06 7.84
C CYS A 20 10.58 -3.69 6.36
N GLN A 21 9.93 -4.49 5.54
CA GLN A 21 9.85 -4.27 4.09
C GLN A 21 8.57 -3.53 3.68
N ASP A 22 7.60 -3.41 4.60
CA ASP A 22 6.41 -2.57 4.44
C ASP A 22 6.71 -1.10 4.66
N TYR A 23 5.91 -0.23 4.05
CA TYR A 23 5.85 1.18 4.39
C TYR A 23 4.42 1.73 4.29
N ALA A 24 4.09 2.70 5.15
CA ALA A 24 2.79 3.36 5.15
C ALA A 24 2.94 4.84 5.48
N ALA A 25 2.10 5.67 4.87
CA ALA A 25 1.98 7.07 5.22
C ALA A 25 0.57 7.60 4.99
N SER A 26 0.24 8.70 5.65
CA SER A 26 -1.04 9.38 5.49
C SER A 26 -0.89 10.89 5.61
N ILE A 27 -1.75 11.61 4.91
CA ILE A 27 -1.84 13.07 4.97
C ILE A 27 -3.29 13.46 5.16
N GLU A 28 -3.52 14.48 5.97
CA GLU A 28 -4.80 15.14 6.08
C GLU A 28 -4.66 16.66 5.87
N THR A 29 -5.63 17.24 5.19
CA THR A 29 -5.79 18.67 4.99
C THR A 29 -7.23 19.06 5.31
N GLU A 30 -7.55 20.33 5.19
CA GLU A 30 -8.92 20.80 5.34
C GLU A 30 -9.88 20.17 4.31
N HIS A 31 -9.41 19.91 3.07
CA HIS A 31 -10.26 19.50 1.94
C HIS A 31 -10.12 18.05 1.52
N HIS A 32 -9.02 17.38 1.89
CA HIS A 32 -8.79 15.99 1.50
C HIS A 32 -7.92 15.24 2.50
N ALA A 33 -8.01 13.92 2.44
CA ALA A 33 -7.13 13.00 3.13
C ALA A 33 -6.61 11.93 2.15
N ILE A 34 -5.37 11.50 2.34
CA ILE A 34 -4.68 10.47 1.57
C ILE A 34 -4.15 9.43 2.55
N ALA A 35 -4.28 8.16 2.22
CA ALA A 35 -3.65 7.06 2.96
C ALA A 35 -3.04 6.06 1.96
N VAL A 36 -1.80 5.67 2.19
CA VAL A 36 -1.02 4.83 1.28
C VAL A 36 -0.27 3.76 2.06
N VAL A 37 -0.25 2.55 1.52
CA VAL A 37 0.51 1.40 2.00
C VAL A 37 1.24 0.76 0.82
N ALA A 38 2.45 0.28 1.05
CA ALA A 38 3.21 -0.54 0.13
C ALA A 38 3.90 -1.67 0.90
N ASP A 39 3.85 -2.87 0.35
CA ASP A 39 4.42 -4.09 0.89
C ASP A 39 5.59 -4.51 0.00
N GLY A 40 6.79 -4.50 0.55
CA GLY A 40 8.01 -4.90 -0.14
C GLY A 40 8.20 -6.42 -0.12
N HIS A 41 8.41 -7.02 -1.30
CA HIS A 41 8.50 -8.48 -1.44
C HIS A 41 9.58 -9.12 -0.57
N GLY A 42 9.23 -10.21 0.13
CA GLY A 42 10.05 -10.88 1.14
C GLY A 42 11.11 -11.85 0.62
N SER A 43 11.09 -12.27 -0.66
CA SER A 43 12.08 -13.19 -1.21
C SER A 43 13.46 -12.55 -1.36
N ASP A 44 14.53 -13.31 -1.18
CA ASP A 44 15.90 -12.77 -1.11
C ASP A 44 16.34 -12.00 -2.36
N CYS A 45 15.76 -12.27 -3.53
CA CYS A 45 16.06 -11.52 -4.75
C CYS A 45 15.50 -10.08 -4.76
N TYR A 46 14.56 -9.77 -3.88
CA TYR A 46 14.01 -8.42 -3.68
C TYR A 46 14.75 -7.68 -2.57
N PHE A 47 16.08 -7.75 -2.57
CA PHE A 47 16.94 -7.35 -1.46
C PHE A 47 16.93 -5.85 -1.11
N ARG A 48 16.28 -5.01 -1.91
CA ARG A 48 16.00 -3.57 -1.64
C ARG A 48 14.51 -3.25 -1.63
N SER A 49 13.66 -4.23 -1.38
CA SER A 49 12.20 -4.03 -1.35
C SER A 49 11.76 -3.04 -0.26
N GLU A 50 12.47 -2.98 0.88
CA GLU A 50 12.29 -1.95 1.90
C GLU A 50 12.42 -0.52 1.32
N ARG A 51 13.45 -0.28 0.48
CA ARG A 51 13.61 1.01 -0.20
C ARG A 51 12.53 1.20 -1.26
N GLY A 52 12.18 0.12 -1.95
CA GLY A 52 11.13 0.11 -2.98
C GLY A 52 9.78 0.52 -2.43
N SER A 53 9.35 -0.04 -1.30
CA SER A 53 8.08 0.30 -0.64
C SER A 53 8.07 1.73 -0.11
N HIS A 54 9.17 2.16 0.53
CA HIS A 54 9.32 3.53 1.02
C HIS A 54 9.17 4.55 -0.12
N LEU A 55 9.93 4.39 -1.20
CA LEU A 55 9.87 5.26 -2.38
C LEU A 55 8.48 5.23 -3.03
N ALA A 56 7.83 4.07 -3.10
CA ALA A 56 6.50 3.94 -3.67
C ALA A 56 5.47 4.78 -2.90
N VAL A 57 5.48 4.73 -1.58
CA VAL A 57 4.56 5.51 -0.73
C VAL A 57 4.84 7.01 -0.83
N GLU A 58 6.10 7.45 -0.70
CA GLU A 58 6.45 8.87 -0.75
C GLU A 58 6.09 9.50 -2.10
N ILE A 59 6.41 8.80 -3.19
CA ILE A 59 6.10 9.26 -4.55
C ILE A 59 4.60 9.31 -4.77
N THR A 60 3.87 8.28 -4.33
CA THR A 60 2.41 8.24 -4.46
C THR A 60 1.75 9.41 -3.74
N ILE A 61 2.15 9.70 -2.51
CA ILE A 61 1.64 10.86 -1.77
C ILE A 61 1.93 12.16 -2.53
N ARG A 62 3.17 12.36 -3.00
CA ARG A 62 3.54 13.55 -3.75
C ARG A 62 2.70 13.71 -5.03
N VAL A 63 2.60 12.66 -5.84
CA VAL A 63 1.82 12.68 -7.10
C VAL A 63 0.34 12.98 -6.82
N LEU A 64 -0.24 12.36 -5.79
CA LEU A 64 -1.64 12.61 -5.43
C LEU A 64 -1.86 14.04 -4.91
N GLN A 65 -0.95 14.58 -4.11
CA GLN A 65 -1.02 15.97 -3.64
C GLN A 65 -0.91 16.97 -4.81
N GLU A 66 0.03 16.76 -5.73
CA GLU A 66 0.18 17.59 -6.92
C GLU A 66 -1.09 17.56 -7.78
N PHE A 67 -1.65 16.37 -8.01
CA PHE A 67 -2.89 16.18 -8.75
C PHE A 67 -4.06 16.92 -8.09
N LEU A 68 -4.24 16.76 -6.77
CA LEU A 68 -5.31 17.40 -6.02
C LEU A 68 -5.15 18.93 -5.95
N SER A 69 -3.92 19.44 -5.95
CA SER A 69 -3.67 20.90 -5.98
C SER A 69 -4.05 21.55 -7.31
N GLN A 70 -3.95 20.81 -8.40
CA GLN A 70 -4.29 21.28 -9.76
C GLN A 70 -5.76 21.07 -10.11
N THR A 71 -6.42 20.14 -9.41
CA THR A 71 -7.79 19.71 -9.70
C THR A 71 -8.69 20.13 -8.55
N ARG A 72 -9.49 21.20 -8.75
CA ARG A 72 -10.41 21.71 -7.72
C ARG A 72 -11.39 20.65 -7.22
N ASP A 73 -11.78 19.73 -8.10
CA ASP A 73 -12.66 18.62 -7.77
C ASP A 73 -12.51 17.47 -8.77
N MET A 74 -12.27 16.27 -8.27
CA MET A 74 -12.17 15.07 -9.10
C MET A 74 -13.49 14.72 -9.79
N CYS A 75 -14.64 15.19 -9.30
CA CYS A 75 -15.95 14.91 -9.91
C CYS A 75 -16.15 15.56 -11.29
N PHE A 76 -15.36 16.57 -11.63
CA PHE A 76 -15.39 17.24 -12.94
C PHE A 76 -14.40 16.68 -13.95
N LEU A 77 -13.60 15.66 -13.57
CA LEU A 77 -12.66 15.06 -14.48
C LEU A 77 -13.39 14.22 -15.55
N PRO A 78 -12.92 14.28 -16.81
CA PRO A 78 -13.46 13.40 -17.84
C PRO A 78 -13.29 11.94 -17.41
N LYS A 79 -14.31 11.11 -17.67
CA LYS A 79 -14.36 9.69 -17.23
C LYS A 79 -13.22 8.82 -17.73
N ASN A 80 -12.32 9.33 -18.57
CA ASN A 80 -11.31 8.54 -19.27
C ASN A 80 -9.90 8.98 -18.86
N ASP A 81 -9.10 8.00 -18.47
CA ASP A 81 -7.64 7.97 -18.41
C ASP A 81 -6.92 8.70 -17.28
N TRP A 82 -7.50 9.64 -16.51
CA TRP A 82 -6.77 10.30 -15.43
C TRP A 82 -6.24 9.32 -14.37
N GLN A 83 -6.98 8.24 -14.08
CA GLN A 83 -6.56 7.18 -13.16
C GLN A 83 -5.30 6.46 -13.68
N LYS A 84 -5.29 6.11 -14.96
CA LYS A 84 -4.12 5.51 -15.60
C LYS A 84 -2.96 6.49 -15.74
N GLN A 85 -3.25 7.77 -15.94
CA GLN A 85 -2.21 8.82 -15.96
C GLN A 85 -1.54 8.95 -14.59
N LEU A 86 -2.32 8.91 -13.49
CA LEU A 86 -1.77 8.88 -12.13
C LEU A 86 -0.88 7.65 -11.92
N ALA A 87 -1.37 6.45 -12.24
CA ALA A 87 -0.60 5.23 -12.12
C ALA A 87 0.68 5.26 -12.97
N SER A 88 0.60 5.75 -14.21
CA SER A 88 1.76 5.92 -15.08
C SER A 88 2.77 6.90 -14.51
N SER A 89 2.32 8.02 -13.94
CA SER A 89 3.18 9.00 -13.28
C SER A 89 3.89 8.40 -12.06
N ILE A 90 3.17 7.63 -11.23
CA ILE A 90 3.74 6.95 -10.07
C ILE A 90 4.79 5.94 -10.51
N ILE A 91 4.49 5.06 -11.48
CA ILE A 91 5.43 4.07 -12.00
C ILE A 91 6.68 4.75 -12.56
N SER A 92 6.52 5.81 -13.37
CA SER A 92 7.65 6.52 -13.97
C SER A 92 8.55 7.15 -12.92
N GLN A 93 7.98 7.87 -11.95
CA GLN A 93 8.75 8.52 -10.90
C GLN A 93 9.36 7.50 -9.92
N TRP A 94 8.69 6.38 -9.66
CA TRP A 94 9.25 5.30 -8.86
C TRP A 94 10.45 4.65 -9.56
N ASN A 95 10.35 4.36 -10.87
CA ASN A 95 11.47 3.83 -11.65
C ASN A 95 12.67 4.80 -11.65
N GLU A 96 12.42 6.10 -11.83
CA GLU A 96 13.48 7.12 -11.74
C GLU A 96 14.13 7.15 -10.36
N ALA A 97 13.33 7.06 -9.28
CA ALA A 97 13.84 7.11 -7.91
C ALA A 97 14.69 5.89 -7.55
N ILE A 98 14.28 4.67 -7.93
CA ILE A 98 15.09 3.47 -7.71
C ILE A 98 16.36 3.46 -8.57
N GLU A 99 16.32 4.06 -9.78
CA GLU A 99 17.51 4.24 -10.61
C GLU A 99 18.51 5.20 -9.93
N GLN A 100 18.04 6.29 -9.34
CA GLN A 100 18.89 7.21 -8.59
C GLN A 100 19.45 6.56 -7.33
N ASP A 101 18.66 5.75 -6.60
CA ASP A 101 19.14 5.00 -5.44
C ASP A 101 20.23 3.99 -5.81
N GLN A 102 20.05 3.26 -6.92
CA GLN A 102 21.04 2.31 -7.43
C GLN A 102 22.31 2.99 -7.92
N LEU A 103 22.20 4.15 -8.58
CA LEU A 103 23.36 4.95 -9.02
C LEU A 103 24.13 5.55 -7.84
N HIS A 104 23.43 5.86 -6.74
CA HIS A 104 24.05 6.37 -5.52
C HIS A 104 24.78 5.28 -4.73
N GLU A 105 24.22 4.07 -4.73
CA GLU A 105 24.76 2.92 -4.03
C GLU A 105 24.64 1.67 -4.89
N ASP A 106 25.75 1.28 -5.54
CA ASP A 106 25.83 0.04 -6.33
C ASP A 106 25.44 -1.19 -5.52
N PHE A 107 24.93 -2.21 -6.21
CA PHE A 107 24.61 -3.48 -5.56
C PHE A 107 25.89 -4.11 -4.98
N SER A 108 25.86 -4.44 -3.71
CA SER A 108 26.95 -5.11 -3.01
C SER A 108 27.11 -6.57 -3.47
N GLU A 109 28.29 -7.14 -3.25
CA GLU A 109 28.52 -8.59 -3.51
C GLU A 109 27.56 -9.47 -2.72
N ALA A 110 27.20 -9.08 -1.49
CA ALA A 110 26.24 -9.80 -0.66
C ALA A 110 24.85 -9.84 -1.30
N GLU A 111 24.35 -8.68 -1.78
CA GLU A 111 23.06 -8.56 -2.46
C GLU A 111 23.02 -9.36 -3.77
N ILE A 112 24.11 -9.35 -4.52
CA ILE A 112 24.21 -10.08 -5.79
C ILE A 112 24.33 -11.60 -5.55
N SER A 113 24.96 -12.02 -4.46
CA SER A 113 25.24 -13.44 -4.19
C SER A 113 23.98 -14.31 -3.96
N VAL A 114 22.85 -13.69 -3.63
CA VAL A 114 21.57 -14.42 -3.43
C VAL A 114 20.83 -14.68 -4.76
N LEU A 115 21.28 -14.07 -5.86
CA LEU A 115 20.62 -14.18 -7.16
C LEU A 115 20.95 -15.49 -7.86
N ASN A 116 19.94 -16.11 -8.47
CA ASN A 116 20.15 -17.21 -9.39
C ASN A 116 20.64 -16.72 -10.78
N ASP A 117 21.06 -17.66 -11.63
CA ASP A 117 21.61 -17.34 -12.97
C ASP A 117 20.66 -16.51 -13.86
N SER A 118 19.35 -16.72 -13.73
CA SER A 118 18.35 -15.98 -14.51
C SER A 118 18.21 -14.55 -14.01
N GLN A 119 18.18 -14.35 -12.69
CA GLN A 119 18.12 -13.04 -12.05
C GLN A 119 19.41 -12.25 -12.28
N MET A 120 20.57 -12.91 -12.18
CA MET A 120 21.86 -12.30 -12.50
C MET A 120 21.91 -11.82 -13.95
N ARG A 121 21.42 -12.60 -14.90
CA ARG A 121 21.32 -12.16 -16.31
C ARG A 121 20.44 -10.91 -16.45
N ARG A 122 19.31 -10.85 -15.75
CA ARG A 122 18.44 -9.64 -15.75
C ARG A 122 19.18 -8.41 -15.24
N VAL A 123 19.96 -8.54 -14.17
CA VAL A 123 20.79 -7.44 -13.65
C VAL A 123 21.82 -6.99 -14.69
N LEU A 124 22.55 -7.89 -15.30
CA LEU A 124 23.56 -7.58 -16.35
C LEU A 124 22.94 -6.94 -17.60
N GLU A 125 21.68 -7.20 -17.89
CA GLU A 125 20.91 -6.61 -18.98
C GLU A 125 20.23 -5.29 -18.59
N GLY A 126 20.49 -4.76 -17.40
CA GLY A 126 19.88 -3.51 -16.89
C GLY A 126 18.41 -3.66 -16.46
N ARG A 127 17.92 -4.89 -16.23
CA ARG A 127 16.54 -5.21 -15.79
C ARG A 127 16.53 -5.63 -14.32
N TRP A 128 17.04 -4.78 -13.46
CA TRP A 128 17.25 -5.03 -12.03
C TRP A 128 16.15 -4.45 -11.12
N GLN A 129 15.13 -3.79 -11.69
CA GLN A 129 14.04 -3.13 -10.93
C GLN A 129 13.34 -4.09 -9.95
N PHE A 130 13.35 -5.38 -10.23
CA PHE A 130 12.80 -6.40 -9.32
C PHE A 130 13.44 -6.36 -7.92
N ALA A 131 14.72 -5.95 -7.80
CA ALA A 131 15.38 -5.85 -6.49
C ALA A 131 14.63 -4.94 -5.50
N TYR A 132 13.86 -3.98 -6.00
CA TYR A 132 13.03 -3.03 -5.25
C TYR A 132 11.54 -3.42 -5.25
N GLY A 133 11.19 -4.65 -5.66
CA GLY A 133 9.81 -5.08 -5.87
C GLY A 133 8.89 -4.80 -4.68
N THR A 134 7.73 -4.20 -4.95
CA THR A 134 6.74 -3.82 -3.92
C THR A 134 5.35 -3.73 -4.52
N THR A 135 4.33 -3.97 -3.69
CA THR A 135 2.93 -3.65 -3.96
C THR A 135 2.67 -2.15 -3.75
N LEU A 136 1.46 -1.70 -4.05
CA LEU A 136 1.01 -0.35 -3.72
C LEU A 136 -0.51 -0.30 -3.62
N ILE A 137 -1.02 0.24 -2.53
CA ILE A 137 -2.44 0.56 -2.37
C ILE A 137 -2.59 1.96 -1.81
N ALA A 138 -3.42 2.79 -2.45
CA ALA A 138 -3.65 4.18 -2.06
C ALA A 138 -5.13 4.53 -2.12
N ILE A 139 -5.59 5.31 -1.15
CA ILE A 139 -6.93 5.88 -1.11
C ILE A 139 -6.88 7.39 -0.88
N VAL A 140 -7.81 8.07 -1.51
CA VAL A 140 -8.03 9.50 -1.38
C VAL A 140 -9.50 9.76 -1.06
N ARG A 141 -9.76 10.60 -0.08
CA ARG A 141 -11.09 11.09 0.26
C ARG A 141 -11.10 12.61 0.21
N THR A 142 -11.93 13.18 -0.65
CA THR A 142 -12.25 14.60 -0.67
C THR A 142 -13.65 14.83 -0.09
N GLU A 143 -14.12 16.05 0.00
CA GLU A 143 -15.51 16.33 0.41
C GLU A 143 -16.54 15.69 -0.54
N GLN A 144 -16.22 15.56 -1.83
CA GLN A 144 -17.15 15.19 -2.89
C GLN A 144 -16.84 13.86 -3.57
N SER A 145 -15.70 13.23 -3.28
CA SER A 145 -15.30 11.99 -3.94
C SER A 145 -14.46 11.07 -3.07
N PHE A 146 -14.51 9.81 -3.41
CA PHE A 146 -13.60 8.76 -2.94
C PHE A 146 -12.92 8.11 -4.14
N PHE A 147 -11.61 7.97 -4.06
CA PHE A 147 -10.79 7.31 -5.06
C PHE A 147 -9.87 6.30 -4.40
N GLY A 148 -9.68 5.15 -5.03
CA GLY A 148 -8.70 4.16 -4.64
C GLY A 148 -7.99 3.57 -5.84
N MET A 149 -6.72 3.23 -5.66
CA MET A 149 -5.89 2.55 -6.64
C MET A 149 -5.05 1.47 -5.97
N HIS A 150 -4.80 0.37 -6.69
CA HIS A 150 -4.12 -0.78 -6.13
C HIS A 150 -3.40 -1.60 -7.19
N ILE A 151 -2.18 -2.04 -6.89
CA ILE A 151 -1.43 -3.14 -7.51
C ILE A 151 -0.87 -4.00 -6.38
N GLY A 152 -1.09 -5.32 -6.42
CA GLY A 152 -0.71 -6.25 -5.35
C GLY A 152 -1.90 -6.96 -4.73
N ASP A 153 -1.72 -7.55 -3.56
CA ASP A 153 -2.62 -8.45 -2.83
C ASP A 153 -3.13 -7.92 -1.48
N GLY A 154 -2.68 -6.75 -1.05
CA GLY A 154 -3.25 -6.05 0.09
C GLY A 154 -4.76 -5.77 -0.05
N LYS A 155 -5.42 -5.28 0.98
CA LYS A 155 -6.86 -5.05 0.96
C LYS A 155 -7.27 -3.63 1.29
N CYS A 156 -8.33 -3.17 0.60
CA CYS A 156 -9.05 -1.96 0.93
C CYS A 156 -10.42 -2.33 1.51
N VAL A 157 -10.66 -2.00 2.78
CA VAL A 157 -11.95 -2.22 3.45
C VAL A 157 -12.59 -0.88 3.76
N CYS A 158 -13.81 -0.68 3.24
CA CYS A 158 -14.58 0.54 3.42
C CYS A 158 -15.89 0.26 4.15
N PHE A 159 -16.36 1.24 4.92
CA PHE A 159 -17.65 1.20 5.61
C PHE A 159 -18.54 2.34 5.14
N ASP A 160 -19.77 2.01 4.79
CA ASP A 160 -20.80 2.99 4.49
C ASP A 160 -21.37 3.64 5.78
N LYS A 161 -22.29 4.59 5.62
CA LYS A 161 -22.95 5.28 6.73
C LYS A 161 -23.73 4.34 7.67
N ASP A 162 -24.17 3.17 7.18
CA ASP A 162 -24.91 2.18 7.94
C ASP A 162 -23.98 1.17 8.63
N GLY A 163 -22.64 1.33 8.43
CA GLY A 163 -21.61 0.48 9.00
C GLY A 163 -21.42 -0.85 8.27
N LYS A 164 -21.92 -0.96 7.04
CA LYS A 164 -21.75 -2.15 6.21
C LYS A 164 -20.37 -2.16 5.57
N PRO A 165 -19.56 -3.22 5.72
CA PRO A 165 -18.26 -3.35 5.11
C PRO A 165 -18.36 -3.68 3.62
N SER A 166 -17.35 -3.25 2.86
CA SER A 166 -17.15 -3.60 1.46
C SER A 166 -15.68 -3.53 1.08
N GLN A 167 -15.29 -4.24 0.02
CA GLN A 167 -13.98 -4.13 -0.63
C GLN A 167 -14.22 -3.50 -2.02
N PRO A 168 -14.13 -2.16 -2.14
CA PRO A 168 -14.57 -1.48 -3.36
C PRO A 168 -13.58 -1.57 -4.53
N ILE A 169 -12.28 -1.84 -4.26
CA ILE A 169 -11.30 -2.07 -5.31
C ILE A 169 -11.43 -3.53 -5.76
N PRO A 170 -11.58 -3.81 -7.07
CA PRO A 170 -11.68 -5.18 -7.57
C PRO A 170 -10.47 -6.03 -7.17
N TRP A 171 -10.69 -7.31 -6.87
CA TRP A 171 -9.61 -8.26 -6.63
C TRP A 171 -8.78 -8.49 -7.91
N ASP A 172 -7.52 -8.86 -7.75
CA ASP A 172 -6.64 -9.27 -8.84
C ASP A 172 -6.52 -10.79 -8.86
N ASP A 173 -7.10 -11.43 -9.87
CA ASP A 173 -7.09 -12.90 -10.00
C ASP A 173 -5.67 -13.46 -10.29
N ASP A 174 -4.71 -12.60 -10.65
CA ASP A 174 -3.30 -12.97 -10.80
C ASP A 174 -2.57 -13.04 -9.45
N CYS A 175 -3.15 -12.47 -8.38
CA CYS A 175 -2.67 -12.62 -7.00
C CYS A 175 -3.23 -13.91 -6.41
N PHE A 176 -2.42 -14.95 -6.38
CA PHE A 176 -2.81 -16.26 -5.87
C PHE A 176 -1.66 -16.96 -5.15
N GLN A 177 -1.88 -17.41 -3.92
CA GLN A 177 -0.85 -17.98 -3.04
C GLN A 177 0.31 -16.98 -2.83
N ASN A 178 1.54 -17.41 -3.11
CA ASN A 178 2.76 -16.59 -2.98
C ASN A 178 3.06 -15.77 -4.26
N ARG A 179 2.07 -15.53 -5.10
CA ARG A 179 2.21 -14.74 -6.32
C ARG A 179 1.39 -13.48 -6.20
N THR A 180 2.06 -12.35 -6.31
CA THR A 180 1.43 -11.01 -6.30
C THR A 180 1.88 -10.20 -7.51
N THR A 181 1.10 -9.18 -7.88
CA THR A 181 1.48 -8.17 -8.87
C THR A 181 2.25 -7.04 -8.21
N SER A 182 3.16 -6.40 -8.95
CA SER A 182 4.17 -5.51 -8.38
C SER A 182 4.43 -4.28 -9.25
N LEU A 183 4.89 -3.18 -8.62
CA LEU A 183 5.39 -2.01 -9.35
C LEU A 183 6.58 -2.32 -10.25
N CYS A 184 7.38 -3.35 -9.91
CA CYS A 184 8.53 -3.78 -10.73
C CYS A 184 8.15 -4.64 -11.94
N ASP A 185 6.87 -4.98 -12.12
CA ASP A 185 6.42 -5.76 -13.28
C ASP A 185 6.47 -4.89 -14.56
N SER A 186 6.88 -5.51 -15.67
CA SER A 186 6.96 -4.82 -16.96
C SER A 186 5.59 -4.35 -17.48
N ASP A 187 4.51 -4.94 -17.00
CA ASP A 187 3.12 -4.63 -17.34
C ASP A 187 2.35 -4.00 -16.16
N ALA A 188 3.05 -3.45 -15.16
CA ALA A 188 2.49 -2.89 -13.92
C ALA A 188 1.30 -1.94 -14.18
N LEU A 189 1.39 -1.07 -15.19
CA LEU A 189 0.30 -0.13 -15.52
C LEU A 189 -1.01 -0.85 -15.84
N SER A 190 -0.96 -2.01 -16.50
CA SER A 190 -2.15 -2.80 -16.85
C SER A 190 -2.72 -3.59 -15.66
N ARG A 191 -1.91 -3.75 -14.60
CA ARG A 191 -2.29 -4.44 -13.37
C ARG A 191 -2.98 -3.54 -12.35
N PHE A 192 -2.87 -2.22 -12.49
CA PHE A 192 -3.56 -1.31 -11.59
C PHE A 192 -5.07 -1.44 -11.69
N ARG A 193 -5.70 -1.50 -10.53
CA ARG A 193 -7.16 -1.54 -10.35
C ARG A 193 -7.59 -0.28 -9.63
N PHE A 194 -8.78 0.20 -9.96
CA PHE A 194 -9.26 1.50 -9.50
C PHE A 194 -10.70 1.42 -8.99
N VAL A 195 -11.01 2.28 -8.03
CA VAL A 195 -12.38 2.63 -7.65
C VAL A 195 -12.52 4.14 -7.65
N TYR A 196 -13.65 4.64 -8.08
CA TYR A 196 -14.01 6.05 -8.00
C TYR A 196 -15.50 6.20 -7.72
N GLN A 197 -15.84 6.98 -6.69
CA GLN A 197 -17.21 7.19 -6.23
C GLN A 197 -17.42 8.66 -5.88
N THR A 198 -18.57 9.21 -6.27
CA THR A 198 -19.06 10.55 -5.91
C THR A 198 -20.38 10.50 -5.14
N GLU A 199 -21.02 9.33 -5.12
CA GLU A 199 -22.25 9.04 -4.40
C GLU A 199 -22.02 7.88 -3.43
N ASN A 200 -22.80 7.84 -2.35
CA ASN A 200 -22.70 6.80 -1.32
C ASN A 200 -21.26 6.54 -0.84
N MET A 201 -20.51 7.61 -0.69
CA MET A 201 -19.10 7.54 -0.31
C MET A 201 -18.91 6.93 1.06
N PRO A 202 -17.87 6.14 1.26
CA PRO A 202 -17.58 5.54 2.56
C PRO A 202 -17.24 6.61 3.61
N ILE A 203 -17.58 6.29 4.88
CA ILE A 203 -17.28 7.14 6.05
C ILE A 203 -16.04 6.68 6.83
N ALA A 204 -15.60 5.44 6.63
CA ALA A 204 -14.36 4.90 7.15
C ALA A 204 -13.74 3.99 6.08
N MET A 205 -12.45 4.16 5.84
CA MET A 205 -11.70 3.47 4.79
C MET A 205 -10.35 3.06 5.36
N PHE A 206 -9.98 1.80 5.15
CA PHE A 206 -8.71 1.23 5.60
C PHE A 206 -8.02 0.54 4.43
N VAL A 207 -6.73 0.72 4.32
CA VAL A 207 -5.85 -0.01 3.42
C VAL A 207 -4.75 -0.68 4.23
N ALA A 208 -4.37 -1.89 3.86
CA ALA A 208 -3.36 -2.65 4.58
C ALA A 208 -2.59 -3.59 3.65
N SER A 209 -1.37 -3.99 4.07
CA SER A 209 -0.63 -5.11 3.50
C SER A 209 -1.32 -6.44 3.80
N ASP A 210 -0.90 -7.50 3.13
CA ASP A 210 -1.40 -8.87 3.31
C ASP A 210 -1.15 -9.40 4.74
N GLY A 211 -0.12 -8.92 5.44
CA GLY A 211 0.15 -9.26 6.83
C GLY A 211 -1.05 -9.06 7.77
N VAL A 212 -1.99 -8.16 7.40
CA VAL A 212 -3.26 -8.00 8.12
C VAL A 212 -4.23 -9.11 7.77
N ASP A 213 -4.54 -9.32 6.49
CA ASP A 213 -5.58 -10.26 6.10
C ASP A 213 -5.15 -11.73 6.24
N ASP A 214 -3.89 -12.04 6.08
CA ASP A 214 -3.32 -13.37 6.37
C ASP A 214 -3.42 -13.76 7.86
N THR A 215 -3.61 -12.77 8.73
CA THR A 215 -3.93 -13.03 10.15
C THR A 215 -5.35 -13.58 10.34
N TYR A 216 -6.25 -13.36 9.37
CA TYR A 216 -7.66 -13.74 9.48
C TYR A 216 -8.03 -14.81 8.44
N ALA A 217 -8.66 -15.89 8.90
CA ALA A 217 -9.02 -17.02 8.06
C ALA A 217 -10.15 -16.72 7.06
N THR A 218 -10.94 -15.65 7.27
CA THR A 218 -12.08 -15.29 6.43
C THR A 218 -12.31 -13.78 6.41
N ASP A 219 -12.92 -13.28 5.34
CA ASP A 219 -13.30 -11.88 5.21
C ASP A 219 -14.24 -11.42 6.34
N GLU A 220 -15.11 -12.27 6.89
CA GLU A 220 -15.99 -11.91 8.01
C GLU A 220 -15.17 -11.57 9.27
N ARG A 221 -14.09 -12.31 9.53
CA ARG A 221 -13.19 -12.01 10.66
C ARG A 221 -12.40 -10.75 10.43
N LEU A 222 -11.92 -10.55 9.22
CA LEU A 222 -11.26 -9.32 8.79
C LEU A 222 -12.20 -8.10 8.96
N TYR A 223 -13.44 -8.21 8.51
CA TYR A 223 -14.44 -7.15 8.69
C TYR A 223 -14.78 -6.90 10.16
N THR A 224 -14.76 -7.94 10.99
CA THR A 224 -14.94 -7.80 12.44
C THR A 224 -13.81 -6.97 13.05
N PHE A 225 -12.55 -7.23 12.66
CA PHE A 225 -11.41 -6.44 13.09
C PHE A 225 -11.55 -4.96 12.69
N TYR A 226 -11.81 -4.67 11.42
CA TYR A 226 -11.97 -3.29 10.96
C TYR A 226 -13.20 -2.59 11.53
N SER A 227 -14.27 -3.32 11.81
CA SER A 227 -15.45 -2.78 12.53
C SER A 227 -15.10 -2.37 13.96
N ALA A 228 -14.33 -3.19 14.67
CA ALA A 228 -13.82 -2.85 16.00
C ALA A 228 -12.86 -1.65 15.94
N LEU A 229 -11.95 -1.63 14.98
CA LEU A 229 -11.03 -0.52 14.77
C LEU A 229 -11.78 0.79 14.52
N ARG A 230 -12.74 0.79 13.59
CA ARG A 230 -13.61 1.95 13.32
C ARG A 230 -14.29 2.46 14.61
N LYS A 231 -14.84 1.53 15.41
CA LYS A 231 -15.50 1.88 16.67
C LYS A 231 -14.52 2.50 17.67
N THR A 232 -13.31 1.95 17.80
CA THR A 232 -12.25 2.52 18.64
C THR A 232 -11.92 3.96 18.24
N PHE A 233 -11.79 4.24 16.94
CA PHE A 233 -11.56 5.60 16.46
C PHE A 233 -12.73 6.56 16.72
N GLN A 234 -13.97 6.07 16.72
CA GLN A 234 -15.14 6.88 17.06
C GLN A 234 -15.25 7.16 18.57
N GLU A 235 -14.97 6.18 19.42
CA GLU A 235 -15.10 6.28 20.88
C GLU A 235 -13.91 6.97 21.53
N ASN A 236 -12.68 6.68 21.05
CA ASN A 236 -11.42 7.13 21.64
C ASN A 236 -10.45 7.68 20.58
N PRO A 237 -10.82 8.73 19.83
CA PRO A 237 -10.02 9.20 18.70
C PRO A 237 -8.62 9.69 19.09
N ALA A 238 -8.40 10.08 20.34
CA ALA A 238 -7.11 10.58 20.82
C ALA A 238 -6.08 9.47 21.04
N THR A 239 -6.49 8.26 21.38
CA THR A 239 -5.61 7.12 21.68
C THR A 239 -5.64 6.03 20.62
N ALA A 240 -6.64 6.03 19.73
CA ALA A 240 -6.90 4.93 18.79
C ALA A 240 -5.66 4.51 17.97
N VAL A 241 -4.85 5.48 17.49
CA VAL A 241 -3.62 5.17 16.73
C VAL A 241 -2.58 4.51 17.64
N HIS A 242 -2.41 5.02 18.86
CA HIS A 242 -1.48 4.46 19.84
C HIS A 242 -1.90 3.04 20.24
N ASP A 243 -3.20 2.84 20.52
CA ASP A 243 -3.74 1.53 20.92
C ASP A 243 -3.60 0.51 19.79
N LEU A 244 -3.85 0.93 18.54
CA LEU A 244 -3.62 0.10 17.36
C LEU A 244 -2.13 -0.26 17.23
N GLN A 245 -1.22 0.71 17.28
CA GLN A 245 0.22 0.46 17.20
C GLN A 245 0.70 -0.50 18.30
N ALA A 246 0.19 -0.38 19.51
CA ALA A 246 0.52 -1.28 20.61
C ALA A 246 -0.02 -2.71 20.43
N PHE A 247 -1.05 -2.88 19.62
CA PHE A 247 -1.65 -4.18 19.30
C PHE A 247 -0.92 -4.95 18.20
N LEU A 248 -0.29 -4.25 17.22
CA LEU A 248 0.30 -4.86 16.02
C LEU A 248 1.38 -5.92 16.32
N PRO A 249 2.31 -5.76 17.30
CA PRO A 249 3.30 -6.80 17.61
C PRO A 249 2.65 -8.14 17.98
N GLN A 250 1.55 -8.10 18.74
CA GLN A 250 0.81 -9.30 19.10
C GLN A 250 0.06 -9.87 17.90
N MET A 251 -0.48 -9.03 17.03
CA MET A 251 -1.18 -9.41 15.81
C MET A 251 -0.23 -10.15 14.87
N SER A 252 0.95 -9.61 14.58
CA SER A 252 1.97 -10.28 13.79
C SER A 252 2.39 -11.61 14.44
N ALA A 253 2.81 -11.60 15.71
CA ALA A 253 3.35 -12.79 16.37
C ALA A 253 2.38 -13.98 16.45
N LYS A 254 1.07 -13.72 16.55
CA LYS A 254 0.03 -14.76 16.64
C LYS A 254 -0.67 -15.07 15.32
N GLY A 255 -0.55 -14.18 14.33
CA GLY A 255 -1.19 -14.27 13.02
C GLY A 255 -0.21 -14.63 11.91
N SER A 256 -0.09 -13.75 10.93
CA SER A 256 0.74 -13.93 9.71
C SER A 256 2.22 -14.10 9.99
N LYS A 257 2.73 -13.49 11.05
CA LYS A 257 4.16 -13.32 11.38
C LYS A 257 4.91 -12.36 10.43
N ASP A 258 4.21 -11.81 9.47
CA ASP A 258 4.74 -10.87 8.49
C ASP A 258 4.73 -9.44 9.00
N ASP A 259 5.35 -8.53 8.24
CA ASP A 259 5.23 -7.09 8.44
C ASP A 259 3.74 -6.70 8.36
N ILE A 260 3.35 -5.70 9.10
CA ILE A 260 1.99 -5.20 9.12
C ILE A 260 2.00 -3.70 8.91
N SER A 261 1.34 -3.26 7.88
CA SER A 261 1.09 -1.85 7.62
C SER A 261 -0.40 -1.59 7.41
N ILE A 262 -0.92 -0.58 8.11
CA ILE A 262 -2.31 -0.15 8.01
C ILE A 262 -2.32 1.38 7.88
N ALA A 263 -3.07 1.87 6.91
CA ALA A 263 -3.41 3.28 6.84
C ALA A 263 -4.92 3.46 6.64
N GLY A 264 -5.47 4.59 7.07
CA GLY A 264 -6.91 4.77 6.98
C GLY A 264 -7.35 6.22 7.01
N ILE A 265 -8.59 6.42 6.59
CA ILE A 265 -9.28 7.72 6.59
C ILE A 265 -10.65 7.56 7.23
N LEU A 266 -10.97 8.47 8.17
CA LEU A 266 -12.28 8.55 8.84
C LEU A 266 -12.89 9.93 8.61
N VAL A 267 -14.19 9.94 8.32
CA VAL A 267 -14.97 11.16 8.04
C VAL A 267 -15.85 11.50 9.22
#